data_63c84920360cca6747d299141be05080
#
_entry.id   63c84920360cca6747d299141be05080
#
_cell.length_a   1.000
_cell.length_b   1.000
_cell.length_c   1.000
_cell.angle_alpha   90.00
_cell.angle_beta   90.00
_cell.angle_gamma   90.00
#
_symmetry.space_group_name_H-M   'P 1'
#
loop_
_entity.id
_entity.type
_entity.pdbx_description
1 polymer ?
#
loop_
_entity_poly.entity_id
_entity_poly.type
_entity_poly.pdbx_seq_one_letter_code
_entity_poly.pdbx_strand_id
1 'polypeptide(L)'
;MKPAFGTSRKLALATTALATMMAAAVMASAPARAEAFDLNALVEAAKQEAPINIYDSTGKIVEMAENFTAKYGVKATGIKVSASAQLEMIVREGQAKNVKGDVVLITDAPAGLAQLLPQKFVESYLPPDMADKIPAKFQNPLAITTNAAVWAYNTEVYSACPVKNIWELTDPKWKGKVAFYDPLSKGTYPDWFNQTATHDDDKMKAAYKAHFGKDIDVGEDSATAAWVKGFAGNAPLLADADDAISEAVGAPGQKEPFFGLMSSAKFRDNADKGFKLGLCEGLDPWPGWTYVKLGLIATGTKSPNAAKLFIHYILTEEGIAPQVKDGKLPTNPDIGLPADEPSGIGKVLDRLQQYDASTALEDWDARQDWQDLWRVAYKK
;
A
#
# COMPACT_ATOMS: atom_id res chain seq x y z
N MET A 1 61.43 33.09 -47.93
CA MET A 1 61.60 34.31 -48.74
C MET A 1 60.59 35.33 -48.33
N LYS A 2 61.02 36.37 -47.62
CA LYS A 2 60.38 37.68 -47.55
C LYS A 2 60.51 38.39 -48.90
N PRO A 3 59.80 39.39 -49.29
CA PRO A 3 59.42 40.60 -48.52
C PRO A 3 57.94 41.09 -48.80
N ALA A 4 57.32 41.97 -48.12
CA ALA A 4 57.54 43.26 -47.48
C ALA A 4 56.70 44.41 -48.12
N PHE A 5 56.18 45.30 -47.21
CA PHE A 5 55.77 46.69 -47.39
C PHE A 5 54.49 47.01 -48.19
N GLY A 6 53.65 47.89 -47.83
CA GLY A 6 53.68 49.02 -46.94
C GLY A 6 52.38 49.82 -47.00
N THR A 7 52.31 50.62 -46.06
CA THR A 7 51.99 52.08 -45.86
C THR A 7 50.53 52.46 -45.61
N SER A 8 50.49 53.05 -44.48
CA SER A 8 49.62 54.09 -43.84
C SER A 8 48.85 55.03 -44.77
N ARG A 9 47.63 55.31 -44.40
CA ARG A 9 47.13 56.72 -44.36
C ARG A 9 46.07 56.89 -43.29
N LYS A 10 46.41 57.81 -42.34
CA LYS A 10 45.50 58.41 -41.39
C LYS A 10 44.56 59.36 -42.09
N LEU A 11 43.30 59.36 -41.72
CA LEU A 11 42.55 60.61 -41.71
C LEU A 11 41.56 60.61 -40.55
N ALA A 12 41.53 61.66 -39.87
CA ALA A 12 40.83 61.93 -38.63
C ALA A 12 39.48 62.66 -38.87
N LEU A 13 38.68 62.65 -37.84
CA LEU A 13 37.53 63.50 -37.48
C LEU A 13 36.18 63.24 -38.11
N ALA A 14 35.20 62.85 -37.31
CA ALA A 14 34.24 63.80 -36.71
C ALA A 14 33.33 63.08 -35.71
N THR A 15 33.30 63.59 -34.49
CA THR A 15 32.43 63.39 -33.39
C THR A 15 30.99 63.77 -33.73
N THR A 16 30.02 62.82 -33.51
CA THR A 16 28.66 63.21 -33.16
C THR A 16 28.12 62.18 -32.15
N ALA A 17 28.02 62.65 -30.93
CA ALA A 17 27.36 61.93 -29.83
C ALA A 17 25.85 61.91 -30.06
N LEU A 18 25.28 60.69 -30.17
CA LEU A 18 23.83 60.50 -30.05
C LEU A 18 23.62 59.57 -28.84
N ALA A 19 23.33 60.17 -27.72
CA ALA A 19 22.95 59.50 -26.51
C ALA A 19 21.53 58.90 -26.70
N THR A 20 21.44 57.62 -27.00
CA THR A 20 20.18 56.89 -26.97
C THR A 20 20.04 56.28 -25.57
N MET A 21 19.19 56.87 -24.73
CA MET A 21 18.72 56.27 -23.47
C MET A 21 17.94 54.97 -23.79
N MET A 22 18.61 53.83 -23.59
CA MET A 22 17.88 52.56 -23.41
C MET A 22 17.35 52.52 -21.99
N ALA A 23 16.08 52.86 -21.79
CA ALA A 23 15.35 52.52 -20.59
C ALA A 23 15.19 50.98 -20.55
N ALA A 24 16.06 50.31 -19.79
CA ALA A 24 15.89 48.90 -19.44
C ALA A 24 14.66 48.79 -18.53
N ALA A 25 13.52 48.41 -19.10
CA ALA A 25 12.37 47.97 -18.32
C ALA A 25 12.75 46.64 -17.64
N VAL A 26 13.22 46.74 -16.39
CA VAL A 26 13.29 45.60 -15.48
C VAL A 26 11.84 45.18 -15.20
N MET A 27 11.31 44.27 -16.01
CA MET A 27 10.12 43.54 -15.63
C MET A 27 10.53 42.70 -14.41
N ALA A 28 10.24 43.18 -13.21
CA ALA A 28 10.22 42.37 -12.02
C ALA A 28 9.14 41.31 -12.24
N SER A 29 9.58 40.13 -12.65
CA SER A 29 8.73 38.93 -12.56
C SER A 29 8.43 38.73 -11.08
N ALA A 30 7.25 39.18 -10.65
CA ALA A 30 6.73 38.80 -9.35
C ALA A 30 6.80 37.27 -9.28
N PRO A 31 7.27 36.68 -8.18
CA PRO A 31 7.19 35.25 -8.04
C PRO A 31 5.70 34.86 -8.22
N ALA A 32 5.43 33.98 -9.17
CA ALA A 32 4.10 33.43 -9.34
C ALA A 32 3.72 32.83 -7.98
N ARG A 33 2.85 33.49 -7.26
CA ARG A 33 2.26 32.98 -6.03
C ARG A 33 1.54 31.72 -6.49
N ALA A 34 1.98 30.55 -6.04
CA ALA A 34 1.26 29.32 -6.27
C ALA A 34 -0.21 29.60 -5.92
N GLU A 35 -1.10 29.48 -6.89
CA GLU A 35 -2.53 29.65 -6.64
C GLU A 35 -2.90 28.73 -5.48
N ALA A 36 -3.55 29.30 -4.46
CA ALA A 36 -4.01 28.50 -3.33
C ALA A 36 -4.96 27.43 -3.88
N PHE A 37 -4.79 26.19 -3.44
CA PHE A 37 -5.67 25.08 -3.82
C PHE A 37 -7.13 25.46 -3.54
N ASP A 38 -7.98 25.35 -4.56
CA ASP A 38 -9.40 25.62 -4.49
C ASP A 38 -10.20 24.35 -4.77
N LEU A 39 -10.74 23.76 -3.71
CA LEU A 39 -11.57 22.55 -3.80
C LEU A 39 -12.84 22.78 -4.62
N ASN A 40 -13.46 23.97 -4.52
CA ASN A 40 -14.69 24.27 -5.28
C ASN A 40 -14.39 24.32 -6.78
N ALA A 41 -13.29 24.94 -7.17
CA ALA A 41 -12.85 24.95 -8.57
C ALA A 41 -12.57 23.53 -9.07
N LEU A 42 -11.96 22.66 -8.26
CA LEU A 42 -11.75 21.27 -8.61
C LEU A 42 -13.06 20.51 -8.77
N VAL A 43 -14.04 20.72 -7.89
CA VAL A 43 -15.38 20.12 -8.00
C VAL A 43 -16.09 20.54 -9.30
N GLU A 44 -16.08 21.84 -9.62
CA GLU A 44 -16.72 22.32 -10.85
C GLU A 44 -16.02 21.79 -12.11
N ALA A 45 -14.70 21.70 -12.12
CA ALA A 45 -13.95 21.09 -13.20
C ALA A 45 -14.30 19.59 -13.36
N ALA A 46 -14.33 18.85 -12.24
CA ALA A 46 -14.67 17.43 -12.23
C ALA A 46 -16.08 17.12 -12.76
N LYS A 47 -17.07 18.01 -12.52
CA LYS A 47 -18.43 17.88 -13.03
C LYS A 47 -18.53 17.96 -14.56
N GLN A 48 -17.53 18.52 -15.21
CA GLN A 48 -17.48 18.63 -16.68
C GLN A 48 -16.84 17.39 -17.34
N GLU A 49 -16.30 16.47 -16.53
CA GLU A 49 -15.60 15.29 -17.03
C GLU A 49 -16.52 14.07 -17.11
N ALA A 50 -16.02 13.02 -17.78
CA ALA A 50 -16.71 11.73 -17.85
C ALA A 50 -16.74 11.02 -16.49
N PRO A 51 -17.66 10.07 -16.25
CA PRO A 51 -17.64 9.21 -15.08
C PRO A 51 -16.29 8.49 -14.90
N ILE A 52 -15.89 8.27 -13.64
CA ILE A 52 -14.65 7.59 -13.30
C ILE A 52 -14.90 6.18 -12.77
N ASN A 53 -13.96 5.27 -13.03
CA ASN A 53 -13.90 3.94 -12.42
C ASN A 53 -12.74 3.87 -11.44
N ILE A 54 -12.99 3.29 -10.26
CA ILE A 54 -12.03 3.14 -9.18
C ILE A 54 -11.80 1.67 -8.91
N TYR A 55 -10.54 1.20 -9.00
CA TYR A 55 -10.16 -0.16 -8.66
C TYR A 55 -9.66 -0.23 -7.22
N ASP A 56 -10.18 -1.17 -6.44
CA ASP A 56 -9.72 -1.48 -5.07
C ASP A 56 -9.89 -2.97 -4.78
N SER A 57 -9.08 -3.52 -3.90
CA SER A 57 -9.18 -4.90 -3.44
C SER A 57 -10.30 -5.14 -2.40
N THR A 58 -10.90 -4.11 -1.84
CA THR A 58 -12.06 -4.22 -0.95
C THR A 58 -13.39 -3.92 -1.64
N GLY A 59 -14.47 -4.62 -1.27
CA GLY A 59 -15.82 -4.32 -1.73
C GLY A 59 -16.38 -2.98 -1.22
N LYS A 60 -15.77 -2.38 -0.18
CA LYS A 60 -16.16 -1.05 0.34
C LYS A 60 -15.98 0.08 -0.68
N ILE A 61 -15.22 -0.17 -1.75
CA ILE A 61 -15.05 0.82 -2.83
C ILE A 61 -16.37 1.15 -3.53
N VAL A 62 -17.34 0.23 -3.56
CA VAL A 62 -18.67 0.50 -4.14
C VAL A 62 -19.39 1.57 -3.33
N GLU A 63 -19.51 1.37 -2.02
CA GLU A 63 -20.10 2.34 -1.09
C GLU A 63 -19.37 3.70 -1.14
N MET A 64 -18.03 3.69 -1.19
CA MET A 64 -17.24 4.93 -1.27
C MET A 64 -17.50 5.71 -2.57
N ALA A 65 -17.62 5.03 -3.70
CA ALA A 65 -17.92 5.65 -4.99
C ALA A 65 -19.37 6.21 -5.05
N GLU A 66 -20.32 5.51 -4.44
CA GLU A 66 -21.71 5.97 -4.32
C GLU A 66 -21.78 7.22 -3.43
N ASN A 67 -21.13 7.23 -2.27
CA ASN A 67 -21.06 8.38 -1.36
C ASN A 67 -20.38 9.58 -2.03
N PHE A 68 -19.29 9.36 -2.77
CA PHE A 68 -18.61 10.39 -3.55
C PHE A 68 -19.56 11.00 -4.59
N THR A 69 -20.29 10.15 -5.32
CA THR A 69 -21.26 10.58 -6.32
C THR A 69 -22.39 11.40 -5.69
N ALA A 70 -22.90 10.96 -4.55
CA ALA A 70 -23.95 11.66 -3.82
C ALA A 70 -23.48 13.04 -3.33
N LYS A 71 -22.22 13.13 -2.84
CA LYS A 71 -21.67 14.37 -2.33
C LYS A 71 -21.39 15.43 -3.38
N TYR A 72 -20.75 15.03 -4.49
CA TYR A 72 -20.20 15.97 -5.47
C TYR A 72 -21.00 16.03 -6.78
N GLY A 73 -21.91 15.09 -7.01
CA GLY A 73 -22.62 14.98 -8.29
C GLY A 73 -21.75 14.47 -9.44
N VAL A 74 -20.51 14.04 -9.15
CA VAL A 74 -19.58 13.44 -10.13
C VAL A 74 -19.76 11.94 -10.11
N LYS A 75 -20.12 11.33 -11.24
CA LYS A 75 -20.38 9.90 -11.32
C LYS A 75 -19.10 9.08 -11.14
N ALA A 76 -19.13 8.16 -10.20
CA ALA A 76 -18.03 7.24 -9.92
C ALA A 76 -18.54 5.80 -9.75
N THR A 77 -17.75 4.82 -10.19
CA THR A 77 -18.04 3.39 -10.04
C THR A 77 -16.89 2.71 -9.32
N GLY A 78 -17.15 2.13 -8.17
CA GLY A 78 -16.19 1.30 -7.45
C GLY A 78 -16.19 -0.13 -7.97
N ILE A 79 -15.02 -0.67 -8.27
CA ILE A 79 -14.84 -2.02 -8.83
C ILE A 79 -13.87 -2.80 -7.93
N LYS A 80 -14.37 -3.88 -7.30
CA LYS A 80 -13.53 -4.78 -6.50
C LYS A 80 -12.67 -5.64 -7.42
N VAL A 81 -11.33 -5.48 -7.32
CA VAL A 81 -10.34 -6.24 -8.11
C VAL A 81 -9.17 -6.58 -7.18
N SER A 82 -8.69 -7.83 -7.16
CA SER A 82 -7.51 -8.22 -6.35
C SER A 82 -6.27 -7.41 -6.74
N ALA A 83 -5.30 -7.25 -5.82
CA ALA A 83 -4.10 -6.43 -6.09
C ALA A 83 -3.30 -6.93 -7.30
N SER A 84 -3.15 -8.25 -7.46
CA SER A 84 -2.49 -8.85 -8.62
C SER A 84 -3.23 -8.56 -9.93
N ALA A 85 -4.56 -8.70 -9.93
CA ALA A 85 -5.36 -8.39 -11.10
C ALA A 85 -5.38 -6.88 -11.43
N GLN A 86 -5.35 -6.00 -10.40
CA GLN A 86 -5.18 -4.56 -10.63
C GLN A 86 -3.87 -4.27 -11.36
N LEU A 87 -2.76 -4.86 -10.91
CA LEU A 87 -1.44 -4.69 -11.54
C LEU A 87 -1.50 -5.07 -13.03
N GLU A 88 -2.01 -6.27 -13.33
CA GLU A 88 -2.13 -6.74 -14.72
C GLU A 88 -3.04 -5.85 -15.57
N MET A 89 -4.18 -5.42 -15.03
CA MET A 89 -5.13 -4.56 -15.74
C MET A 89 -4.51 -3.22 -16.08
N ILE A 90 -3.86 -2.55 -15.12
CA ILE A 90 -3.26 -1.24 -15.31
C ILE A 90 -2.10 -1.30 -16.31
N VAL A 91 -1.25 -2.32 -16.23
CA VAL A 91 -0.17 -2.52 -17.22
C VAL A 91 -0.77 -2.70 -18.63
N ARG A 92 -1.76 -3.57 -18.79
CA ARG A 92 -2.43 -3.81 -20.08
C ARG A 92 -3.14 -2.57 -20.63
N GLU A 93 -3.86 -1.85 -19.78
CA GLU A 93 -4.57 -0.63 -20.16
C GLU A 93 -3.59 0.48 -20.55
N GLY A 94 -2.50 0.65 -19.81
CA GLY A 94 -1.44 1.61 -20.09
C GLY A 94 -0.71 1.31 -21.41
N GLN A 95 -0.34 0.05 -21.64
CA GLN A 95 0.29 -0.38 -22.91
C GLN A 95 -0.65 -0.18 -24.10
N ALA A 96 -1.92 -0.47 -23.94
CA ALA A 96 -2.94 -0.29 -24.98
C ALA A 96 -3.35 1.17 -25.17
N LYS A 97 -2.91 2.11 -24.32
CA LYS A 97 -3.38 3.50 -24.24
C LYS A 97 -4.92 3.61 -24.18
N ASN A 98 -5.52 2.68 -23.45
CA ASN A 98 -6.98 2.56 -23.31
C ASN A 98 -7.34 2.38 -21.84
N VAL A 99 -7.21 3.47 -21.08
CA VAL A 99 -7.50 3.54 -19.65
C VAL A 99 -8.97 3.23 -19.39
N LYS A 100 -9.23 2.33 -18.45
CA LYS A 100 -10.54 1.94 -17.95
C LYS A 100 -10.71 2.26 -16.47
N GLY A 101 -9.65 2.02 -15.68
CA GLY A 101 -9.59 2.40 -14.28
C GLY A 101 -8.89 3.73 -14.13
N ASP A 102 -9.63 4.77 -13.69
CA ASP A 102 -9.11 6.13 -13.56
C ASP A 102 -8.33 6.33 -12.27
N VAL A 103 -8.77 5.68 -11.19
CA VAL A 103 -8.10 5.65 -9.88
C VAL A 103 -7.82 4.22 -9.47
N VAL A 104 -6.63 3.97 -8.93
CA VAL A 104 -6.17 2.65 -8.50
C VAL A 104 -5.75 2.71 -7.04
N LEU A 105 -6.43 1.94 -6.19
CA LEU A 105 -6.14 1.81 -4.78
C LEU A 105 -5.45 0.45 -4.56
N ILE A 106 -4.12 0.43 -4.76
CA ILE A 106 -3.36 -0.81 -4.78
C ILE A 106 -2.62 -1.08 -3.46
N THR A 107 -2.72 -2.30 -2.95
CA THR A 107 -2.04 -2.75 -1.71
C THR A 107 -0.66 -3.37 -1.97
N ASP A 108 -0.28 -3.55 -3.22
CA ASP A 108 1.05 -4.00 -3.61
C ASP A 108 1.93 -2.77 -3.90
N ALA A 109 2.42 -2.13 -2.84
CA ALA A 109 3.24 -0.93 -2.95
C ALA A 109 4.57 -1.19 -3.68
N PRO A 110 5.32 -2.28 -3.42
CA PRO A 110 6.51 -2.62 -4.19
C PRO A 110 6.26 -2.71 -5.70
N ALA A 111 5.20 -3.38 -6.13
CA ALA A 111 4.85 -3.44 -7.55
C ALA A 111 4.47 -2.06 -8.12
N GLY A 112 3.75 -1.25 -7.35
CA GLY A 112 3.43 0.14 -7.72
C GLY A 112 4.68 0.97 -7.99
N LEU A 113 5.68 0.87 -7.10
CA LEU A 113 6.96 1.57 -7.18
C LEU A 113 7.89 1.03 -8.27
N ALA A 114 7.95 -0.30 -8.42
CA ALA A 114 8.88 -0.94 -9.36
C ALA A 114 8.36 -0.99 -10.80
N GLN A 115 7.04 -1.07 -10.99
CA GLN A 115 6.45 -1.24 -12.32
C GLN A 115 5.56 -0.08 -12.77
N LEU A 116 4.55 0.30 -11.96
CA LEU A 116 3.51 1.20 -12.46
C LEU A 116 4.01 2.64 -12.61
N LEU A 117 4.69 3.18 -11.59
CA LEU A 117 5.20 4.55 -11.60
C LEU A 117 6.35 4.76 -12.58
N PRO A 118 7.41 3.91 -12.65
CA PRO A 118 8.51 4.11 -13.59
C PRO A 118 8.08 4.01 -15.05
N GLN A 119 7.10 3.15 -15.36
CA GLN A 119 6.55 3.01 -16.70
C GLN A 119 5.50 4.07 -17.04
N LYS A 120 5.22 4.97 -16.08
CA LYS A 120 4.24 6.05 -16.23
C LYS A 120 2.83 5.56 -16.62
N PHE A 121 2.43 4.40 -16.11
CA PHE A 121 1.05 3.94 -16.26
C PHE A 121 0.13 4.62 -15.26
N VAL A 122 0.69 5.06 -14.15
CA VAL A 122 0.02 5.82 -13.10
C VAL A 122 0.88 6.98 -12.61
N GLU A 123 0.25 7.92 -11.94
CA GLU A 123 0.91 9.01 -11.23
C GLU A 123 0.40 9.10 -9.79
N SER A 124 1.24 9.61 -8.90
CA SER A 124 0.87 9.95 -7.53
C SER A 124 0.39 11.40 -7.47
N TYR A 125 -0.70 11.64 -6.74
CA TYR A 125 -1.22 12.98 -6.52
C TYR A 125 -1.51 13.19 -5.03
N LEU A 126 -0.82 14.16 -4.42
CA LEU A 126 -1.11 14.64 -3.08
C LEU A 126 -1.87 15.97 -3.19
N PRO A 127 -3.13 16.06 -2.73
CA PRO A 127 -3.84 17.34 -2.70
C PRO A 127 -3.08 18.35 -1.84
N PRO A 128 -2.86 19.59 -2.33
CA PRO A 128 -2.03 20.57 -1.63
C PRO A 128 -2.50 20.91 -0.22
N ASP A 129 -3.80 20.95 0.01
CA ASP A 129 -4.44 21.23 1.31
C ASP A 129 -4.39 20.04 2.28
N MET A 130 -3.96 18.86 1.81
CA MET A 130 -3.76 17.66 2.62
C MET A 130 -2.28 17.44 2.97
N ALA A 131 -1.35 18.18 2.38
CA ALA A 131 0.09 17.97 2.58
C ALA A 131 0.53 18.06 4.05
N ASP A 132 -0.02 18.99 4.81
CA ASP A 132 0.29 19.14 6.23
C ASP A 132 -0.40 18.08 7.13
N LYS A 133 -1.41 17.40 6.60
CA LYS A 133 -2.17 16.38 7.33
C LYS A 133 -1.61 14.96 7.14
N ILE A 134 -0.95 14.69 6.03
CA ILE A 134 -0.41 13.38 5.73
C ILE A 134 1.07 13.34 6.13
N PRO A 135 1.53 12.42 6.99
CA PRO A 135 2.95 12.28 7.33
C PRO A 135 3.84 12.09 6.11
N ALA A 136 5.02 12.74 6.09
CA ALA A 136 5.92 12.77 4.93
C ALA A 136 6.22 11.39 4.34
N LYS A 137 6.34 10.35 5.17
CA LYS A 137 6.59 8.96 4.74
C LYS A 137 5.45 8.35 3.90
N PHE A 138 4.28 8.99 3.85
CA PHE A 138 3.10 8.54 3.11
C PHE A 138 2.73 9.45 1.93
N GLN A 139 3.53 10.47 1.64
CA GLN A 139 3.18 11.46 0.62
C GLN A 139 3.63 11.10 -0.79
N ASN A 140 4.75 10.37 -0.94
CA ASN A 140 5.32 10.08 -2.26
C ASN A 140 5.93 8.66 -2.35
N PRO A 141 5.24 7.73 -3.03
CA PRO A 141 3.87 7.88 -3.55
C PRO A 141 2.84 7.99 -2.43
N LEU A 142 1.70 8.62 -2.74
CA LEU A 142 0.64 8.81 -1.76
C LEU A 142 0.09 7.47 -1.29
N ALA A 143 0.24 7.18 -0.01
CA ALA A 143 -0.45 6.10 0.67
C ALA A 143 -1.70 6.66 1.37
N ILE A 144 -2.84 6.00 1.21
CA ILE A 144 -4.14 6.44 1.74
C ILE A 144 -4.52 5.73 3.03
N THR A 145 -4.12 4.48 3.17
CA THR A 145 -4.31 3.68 4.39
C THR A 145 -3.10 2.81 4.65
N THR A 146 -2.90 2.48 5.92
CA THR A 146 -2.15 1.31 6.34
C THR A 146 -3.15 0.22 6.67
N ASN A 147 -2.97 -0.96 6.08
CA ASN A 147 -3.79 -2.13 6.35
C ASN A 147 -3.03 -3.08 7.26
N ALA A 148 -3.74 -3.99 7.94
CA ALA A 148 -3.09 -5.03 8.73
C ALA A 148 -3.55 -6.42 8.32
N ALA A 149 -2.60 -7.35 8.26
CA ALA A 149 -2.85 -8.77 8.33
C ALA A 149 -2.56 -9.22 9.77
N VAL A 150 -3.52 -9.93 10.36
CA VAL A 150 -3.45 -10.32 11.77
C VAL A 150 -3.72 -11.82 11.93
N TRP A 151 -3.08 -12.42 12.92
CA TRP A 151 -3.33 -13.78 13.30
C TRP A 151 -4.67 -13.90 14.05
N ALA A 152 -5.48 -14.85 13.64
CA ALA A 152 -6.82 -15.06 14.15
C ALA A 152 -7.08 -16.53 14.49
N TYR A 153 -7.98 -16.72 15.44
CA TYR A 153 -8.43 -18.04 15.92
C TYR A 153 -9.96 -18.06 16.08
N ASN A 154 -10.53 -19.26 16.25
CA ASN A 154 -11.95 -19.42 16.47
C ASN A 154 -12.28 -19.34 17.97
N THR A 155 -13.09 -18.34 18.36
CA THR A 155 -13.48 -18.08 19.76
C THR A 155 -14.54 -19.04 20.29
N GLU A 156 -15.20 -19.81 19.43
CA GLU A 156 -16.13 -20.89 19.85
C GLU A 156 -15.38 -22.09 20.40
N VAL A 157 -14.17 -22.37 19.84
CA VAL A 157 -13.35 -23.53 20.22
C VAL A 157 -12.26 -23.16 21.23
N TYR A 158 -11.67 -21.98 21.09
CA TYR A 158 -10.56 -21.54 21.95
C TYR A 158 -11.00 -20.34 22.78
N SER A 159 -10.85 -20.43 24.11
CA SER A 159 -11.12 -19.30 25.02
C SER A 159 -10.06 -18.18 24.98
N ALA A 160 -8.89 -18.47 24.41
CA ALA A 160 -7.79 -17.56 24.16
C ALA A 160 -7.00 -18.02 22.94
N CYS A 161 -6.13 -17.16 22.40
CA CYS A 161 -5.27 -17.53 21.30
C CYS A 161 -4.48 -18.82 21.59
N PRO A 162 -4.56 -19.87 20.76
CA PRO A 162 -3.88 -21.13 20.98
C PRO A 162 -2.39 -21.11 20.65
N VAL A 163 -1.88 -20.02 20.07
CA VAL A 163 -0.48 -19.80 19.66
C VAL A 163 0.08 -18.60 20.42
N LYS A 164 1.21 -18.75 21.06
CA LYS A 164 1.88 -17.69 21.81
C LYS A 164 3.13 -17.17 21.10
N ASN A 165 3.74 -17.99 20.26
CA ASN A 165 4.97 -17.67 19.56
C ASN A 165 4.86 -18.14 18.10
N ILE A 166 5.28 -17.30 17.15
CA ILE A 166 5.19 -17.60 15.73
C ILE A 166 5.94 -18.91 15.34
N TRP A 167 6.98 -19.27 16.08
CA TRP A 167 7.75 -20.50 15.84
C TRP A 167 6.96 -21.77 16.18
N GLU A 168 5.93 -21.69 17.01
CA GLU A 168 5.03 -22.83 17.22
C GLU A 168 4.40 -23.32 15.92
N LEU A 169 4.21 -22.43 14.94
CA LEU A 169 3.62 -22.78 13.64
C LEU A 169 4.54 -23.69 12.80
N THR A 170 5.80 -23.85 13.21
CA THR A 170 6.73 -24.82 12.62
C THR A 170 6.70 -26.18 13.32
N ASP A 171 6.02 -26.30 14.47
CA ASP A 171 5.87 -27.55 15.18
C ASP A 171 4.95 -28.53 14.44
N PRO A 172 5.20 -29.84 14.49
CA PRO A 172 4.35 -30.85 13.85
C PRO A 172 2.87 -30.81 14.26
N LYS A 173 2.55 -30.30 15.48
CA LYS A 173 1.18 -30.16 15.96
C LYS A 173 0.32 -29.22 15.10
N TRP A 174 0.96 -28.28 14.38
CA TRP A 174 0.31 -27.32 13.50
C TRP A 174 0.31 -27.72 12.02
N LYS A 175 0.86 -28.89 11.67
CA LYS A 175 0.91 -29.36 10.30
C LYS A 175 -0.52 -29.45 9.72
N GLY A 176 -0.76 -28.75 8.60
CA GLY A 176 -2.04 -28.71 7.90
C GLY A 176 -3.17 -27.98 8.66
N LYS A 177 -2.85 -27.26 9.75
CA LYS A 177 -3.87 -26.59 10.61
C LYS A 177 -3.84 -25.07 10.58
N VAL A 178 -3.04 -24.48 9.70
CA VAL A 178 -2.95 -23.03 9.52
C VAL A 178 -3.50 -22.67 8.16
N ALA A 179 -4.45 -21.73 8.09
CA ALA A 179 -4.93 -21.14 6.84
C ALA A 179 -4.11 -19.88 6.54
N PHE A 180 -3.59 -19.79 5.31
CA PHE A 180 -2.64 -18.77 4.93
C PHE A 180 -2.86 -18.33 3.48
N TYR A 181 -2.61 -17.07 3.19
CA TYR A 181 -2.67 -16.61 1.80
C TYR A 181 -1.48 -17.17 1.02
N ASP A 182 -1.71 -17.66 -0.20
CA ASP A 182 -0.63 -18.22 -1.03
C ASP A 182 0.38 -17.13 -1.43
N PRO A 183 1.64 -17.21 -0.94
CA PRO A 183 2.68 -16.24 -1.29
C PRO A 183 3.03 -16.19 -2.78
N LEU A 184 2.66 -17.24 -3.54
CA LEU A 184 2.87 -17.25 -4.99
C LEU A 184 1.82 -16.42 -5.73
N SER A 185 0.66 -16.15 -5.11
CA SER A 185 -0.45 -15.40 -5.70
C SER A 185 -0.57 -13.97 -5.17
N LYS A 186 0.02 -13.65 -4.00
CA LYS A 186 -0.07 -12.32 -3.37
C LYS A 186 1.31 -11.82 -2.95
N GLY A 187 1.88 -10.93 -3.77
CA GLY A 187 3.24 -10.39 -3.61
C GLY A 187 3.54 -9.75 -2.24
N THR A 188 2.54 -9.20 -1.55
CA THR A 188 2.73 -8.61 -0.22
C THR A 188 3.19 -9.61 0.85
N TYR A 189 3.04 -10.92 0.65
CA TYR A 189 3.51 -11.94 1.59
C TYR A 189 5.02 -12.22 1.47
N PRO A 190 5.59 -12.48 0.28
CA PRO A 190 7.04 -12.52 0.13
C PRO A 190 7.70 -11.18 0.48
N ASP A 191 7.04 -10.03 0.22
CA ASP A 191 7.53 -8.73 0.68
C ASP A 191 7.59 -8.66 2.21
N TRP A 192 6.55 -9.16 2.91
CA TRP A 192 6.57 -9.27 4.37
C TRP A 192 7.70 -10.16 4.86
N PHE A 193 8.00 -11.27 4.20
CA PHE A 193 9.15 -12.11 4.56
C PHE A 193 10.45 -11.32 4.41
N ASN A 194 10.61 -10.56 3.32
CA ASN A 194 11.79 -9.71 3.12
C ASN A 194 11.90 -8.59 4.16
N GLN A 195 10.80 -7.89 4.43
CA GLN A 195 10.73 -6.87 5.48
C GLN A 195 11.16 -7.43 6.85
N THR A 196 10.68 -8.62 7.18
CA THR A 196 11.02 -9.30 8.44
C THR A 196 12.50 -9.65 8.48
N ALA A 197 13.05 -10.21 7.40
CA ALA A 197 14.47 -10.57 7.32
C ALA A 197 15.38 -9.33 7.37
N THR A 198 14.98 -8.24 6.74
CA THR A 198 15.79 -7.02 6.63
C THR A 198 15.75 -6.19 7.92
N HIS A 199 14.58 -6.04 8.53
CA HIS A 199 14.39 -5.07 9.62
C HIS A 199 14.21 -5.70 11.01
N ASP A 200 13.73 -6.94 11.07
CA ASP A 200 13.26 -7.53 12.32
C ASP A 200 13.77 -8.97 12.57
N ASP A 201 14.79 -9.43 11.83
CA ASP A 201 15.32 -10.81 11.98
C ASP A 201 15.80 -11.10 13.40
N ASP A 202 16.29 -10.09 14.13
CA ASP A 202 16.71 -10.25 15.53
C ASP A 202 15.51 -10.54 16.45
N LYS A 203 14.31 -10.03 16.15
CA LYS A 203 13.09 -10.40 16.88
C LYS A 203 12.69 -11.84 16.58
N MET A 204 12.88 -12.31 15.33
CA MET A 204 12.68 -13.71 14.97
C MET A 204 13.66 -14.64 15.70
N LYS A 205 14.94 -14.25 15.83
CA LYS A 205 15.94 -14.99 16.63
C LYS A 205 15.57 -15.04 18.11
N ALA A 206 15.14 -13.91 18.67
CA ALA A 206 14.70 -13.84 20.07
C ALA A 206 13.45 -14.73 20.32
N ALA A 207 12.48 -14.70 19.43
CA ALA A 207 11.29 -15.55 19.50
C ALA A 207 11.64 -17.04 19.37
N TYR A 208 12.61 -17.40 18.50
CA TYR A 208 13.13 -18.76 18.40
C TYR A 208 13.73 -19.22 19.73
N LYS A 209 14.62 -18.40 20.32
CA LYS A 209 15.23 -18.71 21.61
C LYS A 209 14.20 -18.87 22.73
N ALA A 210 13.17 -18.03 22.74
CA ALA A 210 12.09 -18.13 23.71
C ALA A 210 11.29 -19.44 23.56
N HIS A 211 11.08 -19.90 22.33
CA HIS A 211 10.31 -21.11 22.06
C HIS A 211 11.13 -22.40 22.26
N PHE A 212 12.34 -22.46 21.70
CA PHE A 212 13.18 -23.69 21.72
C PHE A 212 14.22 -23.75 22.83
N GLY A 213 14.41 -22.68 23.62
CA GLY A 213 15.38 -22.61 24.73
C GLY A 213 16.84 -22.54 24.31
N LYS A 214 17.13 -22.28 23.03
CA LYS A 214 18.48 -22.20 22.45
C LYS A 214 18.54 -21.18 21.33
N ASP A 215 19.73 -20.66 21.05
CA ASP A 215 19.95 -19.80 19.89
C ASP A 215 19.76 -20.60 18.60
N ILE A 216 19.24 -19.93 17.57
CA ILE A 216 19.09 -20.51 16.23
C ILE A 216 20.46 -20.49 15.53
N ASP A 217 20.81 -21.58 14.87
CA ASP A 217 21.93 -21.64 13.93
C ASP A 217 21.37 -21.64 12.50
N VAL A 218 21.54 -20.54 11.81
CA VAL A 218 21.04 -20.36 10.43
C VAL A 218 22.14 -20.34 9.38
N GLY A 219 23.42 -20.43 9.80
CA GLY A 219 24.55 -20.28 8.89
C GLY A 219 24.53 -18.91 8.21
N GLU A 220 24.45 -18.90 6.87
CA GLU A 220 24.37 -17.68 6.06
C GLU A 220 22.91 -17.20 5.84
N ASP A 221 21.91 -18.00 6.22
CA ASP A 221 20.48 -17.65 6.09
C ASP A 221 20.01 -16.75 7.26
N SER A 222 18.81 -16.18 7.12
CA SER A 222 18.15 -15.47 8.22
C SER A 222 17.27 -16.40 9.07
N ALA A 223 16.98 -16.01 10.32
CA ALA A 223 15.98 -16.69 11.14
C ALA A 223 14.59 -16.66 10.46
N THR A 224 14.27 -15.58 9.79
CA THR A 224 13.07 -15.44 8.98
C THR A 224 13.01 -16.51 7.88
N ALA A 225 14.10 -16.72 7.13
CA ALA A 225 14.16 -17.77 6.10
C ALA A 225 13.98 -19.17 6.68
N ALA A 226 14.58 -19.43 7.84
CA ALA A 226 14.41 -20.70 8.56
C ALA A 226 12.94 -20.90 9.00
N TRP A 227 12.29 -19.85 9.51
CA TRP A 227 10.88 -19.88 9.87
C TRP A 227 10.00 -20.14 8.65
N VAL A 228 10.20 -19.42 7.53
CA VAL A 228 9.44 -19.60 6.27
C VAL A 228 9.57 -21.03 5.75
N LYS A 229 10.80 -21.61 5.76
CA LYS A 229 11.04 -23.02 5.40
C LYS A 229 10.26 -23.98 6.30
N GLY A 230 10.34 -23.80 7.61
CA GLY A 230 9.65 -24.66 8.60
C GLY A 230 8.12 -24.55 8.48
N PHE A 231 7.60 -23.32 8.35
CA PHE A 231 6.18 -23.07 8.21
C PHE A 231 5.61 -23.63 6.90
N ALA A 232 6.29 -23.39 5.77
CA ALA A 232 5.91 -23.98 4.49
C ALA A 232 5.94 -25.52 4.53
N GLY A 233 6.95 -26.11 5.21
CA GLY A 233 7.07 -27.57 5.41
C GLY A 233 5.92 -28.17 6.23
N ASN A 234 5.24 -27.36 7.05
CA ASN A 234 4.03 -27.75 7.78
C ASN A 234 2.75 -27.73 6.91
N ALA A 235 2.89 -27.47 5.60
CA ALA A 235 1.80 -27.55 4.63
C ALA A 235 0.53 -26.78 5.05
N PRO A 236 0.61 -25.46 5.28
CA PRO A 236 -0.58 -24.68 5.57
C PRO A 236 -1.62 -24.82 4.45
N LEU A 237 -2.92 -24.65 4.80
CA LEU A 237 -3.98 -24.51 3.83
C LEU A 237 -3.81 -23.19 3.09
N LEU A 238 -3.48 -23.25 1.81
CA LEU A 238 -3.31 -22.07 0.97
C LEU A 238 -4.66 -21.61 0.39
N ALA A 239 -4.89 -20.31 0.44
CA ALA A 239 -6.03 -19.65 -0.14
C ALA A 239 -5.60 -18.48 -1.04
N ASP A 240 -6.45 -18.09 -1.97
CA ASP A 240 -6.26 -16.95 -2.88
C ASP A 240 -7.06 -15.71 -2.46
N ALA A 241 -7.80 -15.81 -1.35
CA ALA A 241 -8.61 -14.73 -0.80
C ALA A 241 -8.69 -14.78 0.73
N ASP A 242 -8.69 -13.62 1.39
CA ASP A 242 -8.92 -13.49 2.82
C ASP A 242 -10.31 -14.00 3.24
N ASP A 243 -11.29 -14.05 2.31
CA ASP A 243 -12.63 -14.62 2.55
C ASP A 243 -12.56 -16.13 2.86
N ALA A 244 -11.78 -16.89 2.10
CA ALA A 244 -11.60 -18.32 2.32
C ALA A 244 -10.85 -18.60 3.64
N ILE A 245 -9.87 -17.75 4.00
CA ILE A 245 -9.16 -17.88 5.27
C ILE A 245 -10.11 -17.56 6.44
N SER A 246 -10.89 -16.49 6.36
CA SER A 246 -11.82 -16.12 7.42
C SER A 246 -12.90 -17.20 7.65
N GLU A 247 -13.35 -17.87 6.60
CA GLU A 247 -14.28 -18.98 6.68
C GLU A 247 -13.63 -20.22 7.33
N ALA A 248 -12.43 -20.58 6.89
CA ALA A 248 -11.68 -21.71 7.46
C ALA A 248 -11.41 -21.54 8.96
N VAL A 249 -11.15 -20.29 9.41
CA VAL A 249 -10.91 -20.00 10.82
C VAL A 249 -12.20 -19.79 11.59
N GLY A 250 -13.13 -18.98 11.06
CA GLY A 250 -14.21 -18.38 11.84
C GLY A 250 -15.58 -19.02 11.68
N ALA A 251 -15.81 -19.92 10.73
CA ALA A 251 -17.12 -20.51 10.55
C ALA A 251 -17.59 -21.21 11.85
N PRO A 252 -18.86 -21.03 12.25
CA PRO A 252 -19.38 -21.62 13.48
C PRO A 252 -19.54 -23.13 13.41
N GLY A 253 -19.52 -23.80 14.56
CA GLY A 253 -19.76 -25.25 14.68
C GLY A 253 -18.57 -26.13 14.24
N GLN A 254 -17.40 -25.56 13.97
CA GLN A 254 -16.19 -26.31 13.65
C GLN A 254 -15.63 -26.99 14.92
N LYS A 255 -15.22 -28.27 14.80
CA LYS A 255 -14.56 -29.00 15.89
C LYS A 255 -13.05 -28.74 15.92
N GLU A 256 -12.45 -28.60 14.76
CA GLU A 256 -11.02 -28.37 14.55
C GLU A 256 -10.85 -27.22 13.54
N PRO A 257 -11.09 -25.97 13.96
CA PRO A 257 -10.92 -24.80 13.10
C PRO A 257 -9.44 -24.56 12.81
N PHE A 258 -9.16 -23.97 11.66
CA PHE A 258 -7.81 -23.50 11.36
C PHE A 258 -7.44 -22.31 12.25
N PHE A 259 -6.15 -22.15 12.52
CA PHE A 259 -5.54 -20.89 12.89
C PHE A 259 -5.18 -20.15 11.60
N GLY A 260 -5.23 -18.83 11.52
CA GLY A 260 -4.98 -18.21 10.23
C GLY A 260 -4.49 -16.76 10.28
N LEU A 261 -3.84 -16.35 9.19
CA LEU A 261 -3.40 -14.97 8.97
C LEU A 261 -4.26 -14.34 7.88
N MET A 262 -4.96 -13.27 8.21
CA MET A 262 -5.90 -12.59 7.31
C MET A 262 -5.96 -11.09 7.56
N SER A 263 -6.54 -10.35 6.63
CA SER A 263 -6.83 -8.92 6.85
C SER A 263 -7.74 -8.71 8.06
N SER A 264 -7.40 -7.73 8.93
CA SER A 264 -8.24 -7.29 10.05
C SER A 264 -9.68 -6.98 9.63
N ALA A 265 -9.88 -6.51 8.40
CA ALA A 265 -11.19 -6.22 7.83
C ALA A 265 -12.14 -7.44 7.81
N LYS A 266 -11.64 -8.67 7.94
CA LYS A 266 -12.47 -9.88 7.95
C LYS A 266 -13.23 -10.08 9.24
N PHE A 267 -12.87 -9.39 10.30
CA PHE A 267 -13.60 -9.48 11.56
C PHE A 267 -15.04 -8.96 11.49
N ARG A 268 -15.38 -8.14 10.47
CA ARG A 268 -16.79 -7.81 10.18
C ARG A 268 -17.66 -9.06 9.92
N ASP A 269 -17.06 -10.14 9.42
CA ASP A 269 -17.76 -11.40 9.17
C ASP A 269 -18.33 -12.04 10.45
N ASN A 270 -17.87 -11.61 11.65
CA ASN A 270 -18.48 -11.98 12.91
C ASN A 270 -19.93 -11.49 13.01
N ALA A 271 -20.19 -10.24 12.58
CA ALA A 271 -21.55 -9.69 12.54
C ALA A 271 -22.29 -10.14 11.28
N ASP A 272 -21.64 -10.06 10.10
CA ASP A 272 -22.30 -10.27 8.80
C ASP A 272 -22.65 -11.74 8.55
N LYS A 273 -21.80 -12.68 9.03
CA LYS A 273 -21.90 -14.12 8.77
C LYS A 273 -22.01 -14.99 10.01
N GLY A 274 -21.97 -14.39 11.20
CA GLY A 274 -21.97 -15.12 12.48
C GLY A 274 -20.67 -15.85 12.78
N PHE A 275 -19.56 -15.46 12.13
CA PHE A 275 -18.23 -16.06 12.36
C PHE A 275 -17.75 -15.82 13.80
N LYS A 276 -16.74 -16.57 14.22
CA LYS A 276 -16.20 -16.61 15.58
C LYS A 276 -14.71 -16.22 15.56
N LEU A 277 -14.37 -15.16 14.86
CA LEU A 277 -12.99 -14.69 14.77
C LEU A 277 -12.56 -13.98 16.04
N GLY A 278 -11.43 -14.37 16.61
CA GLY A 278 -10.72 -13.68 17.70
C GLY A 278 -9.32 -13.28 17.25
N LEU A 279 -8.90 -12.06 17.61
CA LEU A 279 -7.54 -11.56 17.35
C LEU A 279 -6.56 -12.21 18.31
N CYS A 280 -5.44 -12.73 17.79
CA CYS A 280 -4.37 -13.30 18.58
C CYS A 280 -3.46 -12.21 19.17
N GLU A 281 -4.00 -11.39 20.09
CA GLU A 281 -3.36 -10.19 20.61
C GLU A 281 -1.98 -10.44 21.24
N GLY A 282 -1.77 -11.60 21.87
CA GLY A 282 -0.57 -11.95 22.64
C GLY A 282 0.54 -12.69 21.88
N LEU A 283 0.42 -12.85 20.56
CA LEU A 283 1.41 -13.63 19.78
C LEU A 283 2.73 -12.88 19.64
N ASP A 284 3.84 -13.56 19.94
CA ASP A 284 5.20 -13.07 19.74
C ASP A 284 5.78 -13.52 18.38
N PRO A 285 6.59 -12.67 17.73
CA PRO A 285 6.96 -11.32 18.12
C PRO A 285 5.88 -10.28 17.78
N TRP A 286 4.88 -10.62 16.93
CA TRP A 286 3.81 -9.71 16.52
C TRP A 286 2.48 -10.42 16.34
N PRO A 287 1.36 -9.79 16.74
CA PRO A 287 0.02 -10.30 16.45
C PRO A 287 -0.36 -10.17 14.96
N GLY A 288 0.47 -9.51 14.18
CA GLY A 288 0.29 -9.27 12.75
C GLY A 288 1.28 -8.26 12.21
N TRP A 289 1.11 -7.87 10.97
CA TRP A 289 1.96 -6.93 10.26
C TRP A 289 1.13 -5.94 9.44
N THR A 290 1.74 -4.79 9.12
CA THR A 290 1.07 -3.74 8.35
C THR A 290 1.63 -3.67 6.93
N TYR A 291 0.78 -3.19 6.00
CA TYR A 291 1.15 -2.90 4.62
C TYR A 291 0.35 -1.69 4.13
N VAL A 292 0.94 -0.89 3.26
CA VAL A 292 0.32 0.34 2.79
C VAL A 292 -0.58 0.09 1.57
N LYS A 293 -1.58 0.96 1.39
CA LYS A 293 -2.39 1.05 0.18
C LYS A 293 -2.10 2.38 -0.49
N LEU A 294 -1.60 2.34 -1.71
CA LEU A 294 -1.33 3.52 -2.51
C LEU A 294 -2.61 4.01 -3.19
N GLY A 295 -2.77 5.33 -3.27
CA GLY A 295 -3.79 6.01 -4.06
C GLY A 295 -3.14 6.63 -5.30
N LEU A 296 -3.39 6.02 -6.47
CA LEU A 296 -2.75 6.40 -7.72
C LEU A 296 -3.80 6.77 -8.77
N ILE A 297 -3.44 7.68 -9.68
CA ILE A 297 -4.26 8.09 -10.82
C ILE A 297 -3.68 7.47 -12.09
N ALA A 298 -4.50 6.86 -12.92
CA ALA A 298 -4.04 6.29 -14.19
C ALA A 298 -3.63 7.40 -15.16
N THR A 299 -2.41 7.31 -15.68
CA THR A 299 -1.90 8.24 -16.67
C THR A 299 -2.73 8.12 -17.98
N GLY A 300 -3.24 9.24 -18.47
CA GLY A 300 -4.10 9.26 -19.67
C GLY A 300 -5.58 9.00 -19.36
N THR A 301 -6.01 9.07 -18.10
CA THR A 301 -7.43 9.20 -17.75
C THR A 301 -8.03 10.40 -18.47
N LYS A 302 -9.28 10.27 -18.88
CA LYS A 302 -10.07 11.37 -19.51
C LYS A 302 -10.72 12.28 -18.48
N SER A 303 -10.61 11.93 -17.19
CA SER A 303 -11.27 12.62 -16.09
C SER A 303 -10.27 12.92 -14.95
N PRO A 304 -9.18 13.67 -15.25
CA PRO A 304 -8.11 13.91 -14.28
C PRO A 304 -8.56 14.71 -13.05
N ASN A 305 -9.52 15.65 -13.22
CA ASN A 305 -10.03 16.44 -12.10
C ASN A 305 -10.95 15.59 -11.21
N ALA A 306 -11.77 14.74 -11.79
CA ALA A 306 -12.61 13.80 -11.04
C ALA A 306 -11.76 12.77 -10.28
N ALA A 307 -10.69 12.27 -10.89
CA ALA A 307 -9.73 11.39 -10.23
C ALA A 307 -9.01 12.09 -9.05
N LYS A 308 -8.53 13.32 -9.24
CA LYS A 308 -7.93 14.13 -8.17
C LYS A 308 -8.92 14.43 -7.05
N LEU A 309 -10.17 14.74 -7.39
CA LEU A 309 -11.24 14.97 -6.42
C LEU A 309 -11.55 13.71 -5.61
N PHE A 310 -11.54 12.53 -6.25
CA PHE A 310 -11.72 11.27 -5.53
C PHE A 310 -10.55 10.99 -4.59
N ILE A 311 -9.30 11.22 -4.99
CA ILE A 311 -8.13 11.09 -4.10
C ILE A 311 -8.25 12.07 -2.91
N HIS A 312 -8.66 13.33 -3.15
CA HIS A 312 -8.91 14.28 -2.05
C HIS A 312 -10.00 13.76 -1.10
N TYR A 313 -11.11 13.25 -1.64
CA TYR A 313 -12.24 12.76 -0.86
C TYR A 313 -11.85 11.61 0.07
N ILE A 314 -11.11 10.62 -0.43
CA ILE A 314 -10.72 9.46 0.38
C ILE A 314 -9.68 9.77 1.47
N LEU A 315 -9.07 10.97 1.48
CA LEU A 315 -8.21 11.45 2.56
C LEU A 315 -9.00 12.18 3.66
N THR A 316 -10.31 12.37 3.48
CA THR A 316 -11.21 12.93 4.50
C THR A 316 -11.85 11.82 5.33
N GLU A 317 -12.29 12.16 6.56
CA GLU A 317 -13.00 11.24 7.45
C GLU A 317 -14.23 10.61 6.76
N GLU A 318 -15.06 11.43 6.12
CA GLU A 318 -16.25 10.96 5.41
C GLU A 318 -15.91 9.99 4.27
N GLY A 319 -14.89 10.33 3.47
CA GLY A 319 -14.53 9.54 2.28
C GLY A 319 -13.94 8.18 2.62
N ILE A 320 -13.16 8.08 3.71
CA ILE A 320 -12.50 6.83 4.09
C ILE A 320 -13.33 6.01 5.11
N ALA A 321 -14.39 6.57 5.70
CA ALA A 321 -15.18 5.94 6.75
C ALA A 321 -15.60 4.48 6.46
N PRO A 322 -16.04 4.09 5.24
CA PRO A 322 -16.39 2.69 4.96
C PRO A 322 -15.23 1.71 5.17
N GLN A 323 -13.98 2.13 4.94
CA GLN A 323 -12.81 1.29 5.18
C GLN A 323 -12.33 1.34 6.64
N VAL A 324 -12.48 2.48 7.30
CA VAL A 324 -12.11 2.65 8.73
C VAL A 324 -12.98 1.78 9.63
N LYS A 325 -14.25 1.63 9.32
CA LYS A 325 -15.17 0.70 9.99
C LYS A 325 -14.72 -0.77 9.92
N ASP A 326 -13.92 -1.11 8.92
CA ASP A 326 -13.33 -2.43 8.75
C ASP A 326 -11.89 -2.52 9.32
N GLY A 327 -11.47 -1.58 10.19
CA GLY A 327 -10.14 -1.59 10.82
C GLY A 327 -9.00 -1.21 9.89
N LYS A 328 -9.27 -0.47 8.79
CA LYS A 328 -8.20 0.16 8.00
C LYS A 328 -7.74 1.43 8.68
N LEU A 329 -6.44 1.65 8.71
CA LEU A 329 -5.80 2.77 9.40
C LEU A 329 -5.53 3.89 8.38
N PRO A 330 -6.27 5.01 8.41
CA PRO A 330 -6.00 6.15 7.53
C PRO A 330 -4.58 6.68 7.74
N THR A 331 -3.94 7.15 6.67
CA THR A 331 -2.65 7.83 6.79
C THR A 331 -2.79 9.26 7.31
N ASN A 332 -3.99 9.82 7.25
CA ASN A 332 -4.35 11.04 7.97
C ASN A 332 -4.57 10.71 9.46
N PRO A 333 -3.67 11.14 10.38
CA PRO A 333 -3.74 10.79 11.79
C PRO A 333 -4.89 11.45 12.55
N ASP A 334 -5.54 12.46 11.95
CA ASP A 334 -6.74 13.08 12.53
C ASP A 334 -7.96 12.15 12.47
N ILE A 335 -7.88 11.06 11.71
CA ILE A 335 -8.98 10.09 11.52
C ILE A 335 -8.67 8.84 12.33
N GLY A 336 -9.36 8.68 13.47
CA GLY A 336 -9.22 7.53 14.36
C GLY A 336 -10.08 6.32 13.95
N LEU A 337 -9.77 5.17 14.54
CA LEU A 337 -10.66 4.01 14.47
C LEU A 337 -11.89 4.22 15.35
N PRO A 338 -13.09 3.79 14.92
CA PRO A 338 -14.27 3.81 15.76
C PRO A 338 -14.11 2.83 16.95
N ALA A 339 -14.75 3.15 18.07
CA ALA A 339 -14.66 2.34 19.29
C ALA A 339 -15.23 0.92 19.14
N ASP A 340 -16.13 0.74 18.19
CA ASP A 340 -16.81 -0.52 17.84
C ASP A 340 -16.19 -1.21 16.61
N GLU A 341 -14.95 -0.86 16.24
CA GLU A 341 -14.23 -1.52 15.18
C GLU A 341 -14.12 -3.04 15.47
N PRO A 342 -14.56 -3.92 14.53
CA PRO A 342 -14.84 -5.34 14.84
C PRO A 342 -13.62 -6.18 15.23
N SER A 343 -12.41 -5.82 14.78
CA SER A 343 -11.21 -6.65 15.00
C SER A 343 -10.56 -6.39 16.37
N GLY A 344 -10.81 -5.22 16.96
CA GLY A 344 -10.11 -4.76 18.15
C GLY A 344 -8.64 -4.40 17.88
N ILE A 345 -8.27 -4.20 16.60
CA ILE A 345 -6.88 -3.92 16.18
C ILE A 345 -6.30 -2.68 16.89
N GLY A 346 -7.14 -1.72 17.26
CA GLY A 346 -6.73 -0.53 18.00
C GLY A 346 -5.95 -0.83 19.29
N LYS A 347 -6.15 -2.01 19.89
CA LYS A 347 -5.46 -2.44 21.12
C LYS A 347 -4.03 -2.92 20.89
N VAL A 348 -3.65 -3.21 19.66
CA VAL A 348 -2.37 -3.84 19.31
C VAL A 348 -1.57 -3.09 18.26
N LEU A 349 -1.95 -1.86 17.91
CA LEU A 349 -1.32 -1.08 16.85
C LEU A 349 0.19 -0.91 17.05
N ASP A 350 0.62 -0.69 18.27
CA ASP A 350 2.01 -0.54 18.69
C ASP A 350 2.80 -1.86 18.69
N ARG A 351 2.10 -2.99 18.64
CA ARG A 351 2.66 -4.34 18.60
C ARG A 351 2.70 -4.95 17.20
N LEU A 352 2.03 -4.33 16.22
CA LEU A 352 2.12 -4.80 14.84
C LEU A 352 3.52 -4.50 14.27
N GLN A 353 4.03 -5.43 13.48
CA GLN A 353 5.19 -5.14 12.65
C GLN A 353 4.83 -4.05 11.64
N GLN A 354 5.57 -2.96 11.67
CA GLN A 354 5.32 -1.82 10.79
C GLN A 354 6.03 -2.00 9.46
N TYR A 355 5.33 -1.72 8.37
CA TYR A 355 5.94 -1.71 7.03
C TYR A 355 6.89 -0.52 6.88
N ASP A 356 8.11 -0.79 6.41
CA ASP A 356 9.10 0.24 6.06
C ASP A 356 9.11 0.45 4.55
N ALA A 357 8.56 1.56 4.10
CA ALA A 357 8.48 1.90 2.68
C ALA A 357 9.84 2.23 2.06
N SER A 358 10.89 2.49 2.86
CA SER A 358 12.21 2.83 2.35
C SER A 358 12.89 1.68 1.60
N THR A 359 12.52 0.44 1.91
CA THR A 359 13.04 -0.79 1.28
C THR A 359 12.07 -1.46 0.30
N ALA A 360 11.02 -0.76 -0.12
CA ALA A 360 10.01 -1.34 -1.00
C ALA A 360 10.54 -1.85 -2.35
N LEU A 361 11.57 -1.24 -2.92
CA LEU A 361 12.21 -1.72 -4.14
C LEU A 361 13.05 -2.97 -3.87
N GLU A 362 13.72 -3.05 -2.73
CA GLU A 362 14.46 -4.24 -2.30
C GLU A 362 13.50 -5.42 -2.05
N ASP A 363 12.31 -5.15 -1.50
CA ASP A 363 11.25 -6.17 -1.35
C ASP A 363 10.81 -6.71 -2.72
N TRP A 364 10.62 -5.82 -3.69
CA TRP A 364 10.29 -6.22 -5.05
C TRP A 364 11.37 -7.09 -5.68
N ASP A 365 12.64 -6.69 -5.56
CA ASP A 365 13.77 -7.41 -6.15
C ASP A 365 13.96 -8.79 -5.50
N ALA A 366 13.76 -8.91 -4.18
CA ALA A 366 13.86 -10.16 -3.44
C ALA A 366 12.62 -11.07 -3.56
N ARG A 367 11.50 -10.57 -4.10
CA ARG A 367 10.21 -11.28 -4.12
C ARG A 367 10.31 -12.67 -4.74
N GLN A 368 11.02 -12.80 -5.86
CA GLN A 368 11.16 -14.06 -6.57
C GLN A 368 11.93 -15.10 -5.72
N ASP A 369 12.97 -14.68 -5.03
CA ASP A 369 13.79 -15.57 -4.19
C ASP A 369 12.95 -16.13 -3.03
N TRP A 370 12.13 -15.28 -2.39
CA TRP A 370 11.20 -15.71 -1.35
C TRP A 370 10.10 -16.65 -1.88
N GLN A 371 9.61 -16.41 -3.09
CA GLN A 371 8.64 -17.31 -3.73
C GLN A 371 9.27 -18.66 -4.08
N ASP A 372 10.52 -18.68 -4.51
CA ASP A 372 11.24 -19.91 -4.82
C ASP A 372 11.57 -20.70 -3.54
N LEU A 373 11.99 -20.02 -2.47
CA LEU A 373 12.19 -20.63 -1.15
C LEU A 373 10.88 -21.27 -0.66
N TRP A 374 9.74 -20.54 -0.75
CA TRP A 374 8.42 -21.07 -0.40
C TRP A 374 8.06 -22.31 -1.22
N ARG A 375 8.19 -22.23 -2.55
CA ARG A 375 7.84 -23.31 -3.49
C ARG A 375 8.63 -24.60 -3.21
N VAL A 376 9.92 -24.46 -2.91
CA VAL A 376 10.80 -25.60 -2.61
C VAL A 376 10.45 -26.22 -1.24
N ALA A 377 10.12 -25.38 -0.25
CA ALA A 377 9.85 -25.82 1.12
C ALA A 377 8.42 -26.38 1.29
N TYR A 378 7.44 -25.86 0.53
CA TYR A 378 6.04 -26.28 0.65
C TYR A 378 5.83 -27.71 0.15
N LYS A 379 5.43 -28.58 1.06
CA LYS A 379 5.18 -30.02 0.77
C LYS A 379 3.77 -30.37 1.23
N LYS A 380 2.90 -30.69 0.26
CA LYS A 380 1.57 -31.23 0.54
C LYS A 380 1.65 -32.63 1.13
#